data_55271a925f29b34db9a2acac38a687f9
#
_entry.id   55271a925f29b34db9a2acac38a687f9
#
_cell.length_a   1.000
_cell.length_b   1.000
_cell.length_c   1.000
_cell.angle_alpha   90.00
_cell.angle_beta   90.00
_cell.angle_gamma   90.00
#
_symmetry.space_group_name_H-M   'P 1'
#
loop_
_entity.id
_entity.type
_entity.pdbx_description
1 polymer ?
#
loop_
_entity_poly.entity_id
_entity_poly.type
_entity_poly.pdbx_seq_one_letter_code
_entity_poly.pdbx_strand_id
1 'polypeptide(L)'
;MARLRRCLTILCALCLFLSLTGCVINGSPTTHHADSTLPGVESQWWIPPSTTEAPASTAESTPAATAKPSTTPPVTTTAESTAPPATEENSVESSGTEESTEPGPSPEEVAQAYLDRMDGRSKLFQLMIVLPEAICWDNPVLVPDNQELSSKPVAGILYQAKNMADKEQLSSLVEGHQDASTLPLFICVDEEGGRVSRIMQTMGTTPIKNMYTYRGDGPEKARINALTLAKDISRFGFNTDFAPVADVWSNPENKVIGERAYSDDFKKAARLVEAAVEGFHEGGAICTLKHFPGHGDTLEDSHDHTAMVSKNLAQLRKEEFLPFAAGIKAGADMVMTGHLLVPSIDKENIATFSHKILTEILREELGFEGLIITDSLEMTGVTSISAGGEACLKALLAGCDLLLCPAGQPEKLVECVDFLLGAIQEGKLSWERVNESVLRVLKLKVQYGLIEQALPAEPETTPWTAPETTWTAPETTPWAAPESESPAEAESRTEAWSETEVPSQTEAGAEAPASESGSTAAP
;
A
#
# COMPACT_ATOMS: atom_id res chain seq x y z
N MET A 1 38.37 15.86 3.77
CA MET A 1 39.34 14.77 4.01
C MET A 1 38.74 13.38 4.19
N ALA A 2 37.46 13.25 4.53
CA ALA A 2 36.80 11.94 4.65
C ALA A 2 36.48 11.27 3.30
N ARG A 3 36.22 12.03 2.24
CA ARG A 3 35.95 11.50 0.89
C ARG A 3 37.18 10.89 0.17
N LEU A 4 38.36 11.30 0.55
CA LEU A 4 39.61 10.79 -0.07
C LEU A 4 40.06 9.42 0.50
N ARG A 5 39.58 9.03 1.69
CA ARG A 5 39.89 7.73 2.29
C ARG A 5 39.02 6.58 1.77
N ARG A 6 37.80 6.84 1.29
CA ARG A 6 36.92 5.81 0.72
C ARG A 6 37.33 5.36 -0.69
N CYS A 7 37.92 6.24 -1.52
CA CYS A 7 38.43 5.85 -2.85
C CYS A 7 39.66 4.95 -2.81
N LEU A 8 40.45 4.97 -1.74
CA LEU A 8 41.68 4.18 -1.66
C LEU A 8 41.43 2.73 -1.22
N THR A 9 40.33 2.45 -0.54
CA THR A 9 39.96 1.09 -0.09
C THR A 9 39.35 0.26 -1.20
N ILE A 10 38.62 0.88 -2.13
CA ILE A 10 38.00 0.20 -3.29
C ILE A 10 39.04 -0.18 -4.35
N LEU A 11 40.11 0.61 -4.51
CA LEU A 11 41.14 0.32 -5.49
C LEU A 11 42.06 -0.87 -5.08
N CYS A 12 42.20 -1.16 -3.78
CA CYS A 12 42.98 -2.32 -3.31
C CYS A 12 42.20 -3.66 -3.41
N ALA A 13 40.87 -3.65 -3.40
CA ALA A 13 40.07 -4.88 -3.55
C ALA A 13 40.02 -5.39 -5.00
N LEU A 14 40.16 -4.50 -5.99
CA LEU A 14 40.11 -4.87 -7.41
C LEU A 14 41.41 -5.48 -7.93
N CYS A 15 42.55 -5.27 -7.28
CA CYS A 15 43.85 -5.84 -7.69
C CYS A 15 44.12 -7.27 -7.20
N LEU A 16 43.31 -7.82 -6.30
CA LEU A 16 43.51 -9.17 -5.74
C LEU A 16 42.69 -10.28 -6.44
N PHE A 17 41.79 -9.95 -7.38
CA PHE A 17 40.95 -10.93 -8.08
C PHE A 17 41.46 -11.33 -9.50
N LEU A 18 42.59 -10.81 -9.96
CA LEU A 18 43.09 -11.04 -11.33
C LEU A 18 44.27 -12.03 -11.44
N SER A 19 44.50 -12.87 -10.44
CA SER A 19 45.69 -13.76 -10.44
C SER A 19 45.40 -15.25 -10.19
N LEU A 20 44.26 -15.79 -10.55
CA LEU A 20 44.07 -17.26 -10.52
C LEU A 20 42.95 -17.65 -11.48
N THR A 21 43.26 -17.97 -12.72
CA THR A 21 42.68 -19.12 -13.44
C THR A 21 43.22 -19.14 -14.87
N GLY A 22 44.23 -19.95 -15.09
CA GLY A 22 44.55 -20.52 -16.40
C GLY A 22 44.52 -22.03 -16.24
N CYS A 23 43.58 -22.67 -16.92
CA CYS A 23 43.79 -24.01 -17.47
C CYS A 23 42.69 -24.36 -18.48
N VAL A 24 43.14 -24.70 -19.66
CA VAL A 24 42.43 -25.13 -20.85
C VAL A 24 41.98 -26.58 -20.69
N ILE A 25 40.77 -26.95 -21.14
CA ILE A 25 40.51 -28.26 -21.77
C ILE A 25 39.35 -28.13 -22.80
N ASN A 26 39.65 -28.65 -24.01
CA ASN A 26 38.78 -28.81 -25.18
C ASN A 26 37.66 -29.85 -24.97
N GLY A 27 36.51 -29.67 -25.63
CA GLY A 27 35.51 -30.70 -25.86
C GLY A 27 34.37 -30.18 -26.71
N SER A 28 34.23 -30.65 -27.95
CA SER A 28 33.26 -30.28 -28.96
C SER A 28 31.84 -30.88 -28.73
N PRO A 29 30.82 -30.45 -29.49
CA PRO A 29 29.44 -30.41 -29.05
C PRO A 29 28.64 -31.64 -29.52
N THR A 30 27.66 -32.06 -28.70
CA THR A 30 26.57 -32.92 -29.15
C THR A 30 25.22 -32.21 -28.96
N THR A 31 24.53 -32.11 -30.06
CA THR A 31 23.17 -31.60 -30.19
C THR A 31 22.17 -32.51 -29.52
N HIS A 32 21.38 -31.98 -28.57
CA HIS A 32 20.09 -32.56 -28.21
C HIS A 32 19.01 -31.48 -28.20
N HIS A 33 18.02 -31.66 -29.06
CA HIS A 33 16.75 -30.96 -28.99
C HIS A 33 16.09 -31.23 -27.63
N ALA A 34 15.74 -30.20 -26.88
CA ALA A 34 14.83 -30.28 -25.76
C ALA A 34 13.66 -29.34 -26.01
N ASP A 35 12.52 -29.97 -26.03
CA ASP A 35 11.17 -29.41 -26.06
C ASP A 35 10.96 -28.55 -24.82
N SER A 36 10.69 -27.26 -24.97
CA SER A 36 10.49 -26.33 -23.86
C SER A 36 9.00 -25.95 -23.77
N THR A 37 8.26 -26.72 -23.01
CA THR A 37 7.02 -26.25 -22.38
C THR A 37 7.36 -25.71 -21.00
N LEU A 38 7.34 -24.39 -20.85
CA LEU A 38 7.43 -23.72 -19.55
C LEU A 38 6.09 -23.89 -18.82
N PRO A 39 6.09 -24.32 -17.55
CA PRO A 39 4.89 -24.28 -16.71
C PRO A 39 4.61 -22.83 -16.30
N GLY A 40 3.31 -22.46 -16.29
CA GLY A 40 2.84 -21.18 -15.86
C GLY A 40 3.30 -20.84 -14.44
N VAL A 41 3.72 -19.60 -14.25
CA VAL A 41 4.05 -19.06 -12.94
C VAL A 41 2.74 -18.72 -12.23
N GLU A 42 2.27 -19.61 -11.36
CA GLU A 42 1.22 -19.30 -10.40
C GLU A 42 1.78 -18.29 -9.40
N SER A 43 1.08 -17.17 -9.25
CA SER A 43 1.37 -16.15 -8.23
C SER A 43 1.09 -16.71 -6.85
N GLN A 44 2.14 -17.16 -6.15
CA GLN A 44 2.04 -17.64 -4.76
C GLN A 44 1.96 -16.46 -3.79
N TRP A 45 0.76 -15.96 -3.54
CA TRP A 45 0.52 -14.92 -2.55
C TRP A 45 0.20 -15.44 -1.14
N TRP A 46 -0.04 -16.74 -0.97
CA TRP A 46 -0.42 -17.30 0.34
C TRP A 46 -0.17 -18.81 0.47
N ILE A 47 0.43 -19.26 1.59
CA ILE A 47 0.52 -20.65 2.04
C ILE A 47 -0.10 -20.75 3.44
N PRO A 48 -1.19 -21.51 3.65
CA PRO A 48 -1.75 -21.71 4.98
C PRO A 48 -0.87 -22.63 5.83
N PRO A 49 -0.70 -22.37 7.14
CA PRO A 49 0.03 -23.27 8.02
C PRO A 49 -0.76 -24.56 8.25
N SER A 50 -0.08 -25.69 8.13
CA SER A 50 -0.60 -27.04 8.38
C SER A 50 -0.98 -27.19 9.87
N THR A 51 -2.21 -27.63 10.12
CA THR A 51 -2.73 -27.95 11.45
C THR A 51 -2.03 -29.18 12.01
N THR A 52 -1.25 -29.01 13.08
CA THR A 52 -0.84 -30.08 13.97
C THR A 52 -1.66 -29.96 15.25
N GLU A 53 -2.51 -30.98 15.50
CA GLU A 53 -3.25 -31.14 16.75
C GLU A 53 -2.28 -31.33 17.94
N ALA A 54 -2.53 -30.62 19.04
CA ALA A 54 -1.91 -30.84 20.33
C ALA A 54 -2.93 -31.41 21.32
N PRO A 55 -2.54 -32.35 22.23
CA PRO A 55 -3.48 -33.12 23.04
C PRO A 55 -4.04 -32.34 24.22
N ALA A 56 -5.28 -32.67 24.56
CA ALA A 56 -6.04 -32.16 25.69
C ALA A 56 -5.39 -32.46 27.04
N SER A 57 -5.28 -31.46 27.91
CA SER A 57 -4.98 -31.60 29.32
C SER A 57 -6.16 -31.12 30.16
N THR A 58 -6.70 -32.07 30.92
CA THR A 58 -7.72 -31.88 31.96
C THR A 58 -7.11 -31.21 33.20
N ALA A 59 -7.76 -30.17 33.72
CA ALA A 59 -7.51 -29.69 35.07
C ALA A 59 -8.79 -29.21 35.73
N GLU A 60 -8.95 -29.72 36.95
CA GLU A 60 -10.03 -29.63 37.90
C GLU A 60 -10.38 -28.20 38.37
N SER A 61 -11.66 -28.05 38.70
CA SER A 61 -12.29 -26.95 39.40
C SER A 61 -12.16 -27.08 40.91
N THR A 62 -11.96 -26.00 41.67
CA THR A 62 -12.57 -25.77 42.99
C THR A 62 -12.55 -24.30 43.44
N PRO A 63 -13.39 -23.85 44.41
CA PRO A 63 -14.19 -22.60 44.25
C PRO A 63 -13.84 -21.45 45.21
N ALA A 64 -14.41 -20.31 44.86
CA ALA A 64 -14.78 -19.10 45.61
C ALA A 64 -14.37 -18.90 47.10
N ALA A 65 -13.86 -17.70 47.35
CA ALA A 65 -14.03 -17.01 48.64
C ALA A 65 -14.35 -15.52 48.43
N THR A 66 -15.53 -15.15 48.92
CA THR A 66 -16.11 -13.81 49.01
C THR A 66 -15.39 -12.92 50.04
N ALA A 67 -15.16 -11.64 49.69
CA ALA A 67 -14.93 -10.60 50.71
C ALA A 67 -15.61 -9.30 50.27
N LYS A 68 -16.37 -8.73 51.20
CA LYS A 68 -17.21 -7.54 51.13
C LYS A 68 -16.40 -6.25 51.30
N PRO A 69 -16.96 -5.07 50.92
CA PRO A 69 -16.22 -3.80 50.82
C PRO A 69 -16.13 -3.03 52.13
N SER A 70 -15.05 -2.25 52.27
CA SER A 70 -14.87 -1.27 53.35
C SER A 70 -14.95 0.14 52.77
N THR A 71 -15.88 0.90 53.33
CA THR A 71 -16.09 2.34 53.13
C THR A 71 -15.23 3.15 54.06
N THR A 72 -14.55 4.17 53.59
CA THR A 72 -14.12 5.33 54.43
C THR A 72 -14.09 6.61 53.58
N PRO A 73 -14.52 7.77 54.16
CA PRO A 73 -14.89 8.97 53.38
C PRO A 73 -13.72 9.96 53.16
N PRO A 74 -13.93 11.03 52.37
CA PRO A 74 -12.85 11.92 51.93
C PRO A 74 -12.46 12.95 52.97
N VAL A 75 -11.16 13.22 53.07
CA VAL A 75 -10.60 14.33 53.87
C VAL A 75 -10.34 15.51 52.95
N THR A 76 -11.04 16.60 53.20
CA THR A 76 -10.82 17.93 52.62
C THR A 76 -9.63 18.57 53.33
N THR A 77 -8.60 18.98 52.62
CA THR A 77 -7.55 19.87 53.15
C THR A 77 -7.43 21.11 52.26
N THR A 78 -7.89 22.20 52.78
CA THR A 78 -7.62 23.58 52.34
C THR A 78 -6.17 23.90 52.62
N ALA A 79 -5.40 24.35 51.66
CA ALA A 79 -4.09 24.94 51.83
C ALA A 79 -4.08 26.37 51.30
N GLU A 80 -3.74 27.23 52.22
CA GLU A 80 -3.68 28.68 52.19
C GLU A 80 -2.48 29.16 51.36
N SER A 81 -2.74 30.23 50.57
CA SER A 81 -1.76 30.99 49.79
C SER A 81 -0.87 31.84 50.71
N THR A 82 0.45 31.70 50.61
CA THR A 82 1.40 32.74 51.04
C THR A 82 2.44 32.98 49.93
N ALA A 83 2.40 34.18 49.39
CA ALA A 83 3.43 34.72 48.50
C ALA A 83 4.63 35.23 49.28
N PRO A 84 5.87 35.09 48.83
CA PRO A 84 7.01 35.84 49.33
C PRO A 84 7.24 37.13 48.52
N PRO A 85 7.93 38.14 49.12
CA PRO A 85 7.95 39.52 48.65
C PRO A 85 8.95 39.79 47.52
N ALA A 86 8.63 40.86 46.78
CA ALA A 86 9.43 41.45 45.72
C ALA A 86 10.80 41.94 46.19
N THR A 87 11.83 41.66 45.40
CA THR A 87 13.11 42.35 45.46
C THR A 87 13.31 43.13 44.16
N GLU A 88 13.66 44.41 44.35
CA GLU A 88 13.83 45.44 43.34
C GLU A 88 15.05 45.23 42.45
N GLU A 89 14.83 45.50 41.18
CA GLU A 89 15.60 46.17 40.14
C GLU A 89 17.14 46.06 40.10
N ASN A 90 17.56 45.58 38.93
CA ASN A 90 18.61 46.29 38.20
C ASN A 90 18.35 46.24 36.70
N SER A 91 17.88 47.34 36.14
CA SER A 91 17.72 47.57 34.70
C SER A 91 19.10 47.68 34.04
N VAL A 92 19.46 46.64 33.28
CA VAL A 92 20.48 46.76 32.22
C VAL A 92 19.74 46.82 30.92
N GLU A 93 19.67 48.01 30.29
CA GLU A 93 19.29 48.16 28.89
C GLU A 93 20.28 47.40 28.02
N SER A 94 19.87 46.20 27.62
CA SER A 94 20.44 45.50 26.46
C SER A 94 19.64 45.93 25.25
N SER A 95 20.19 46.77 24.42
CA SER A 95 19.72 47.01 23.07
C SER A 95 19.97 45.76 22.24
N GLY A 96 19.11 44.76 22.43
CA GLY A 96 18.96 43.62 21.51
C GLY A 96 18.14 44.12 20.33
N THR A 97 18.76 44.23 19.18
CA THR A 97 18.05 44.20 17.88
C THR A 97 17.21 42.97 17.88
N GLU A 98 15.89 43.11 18.00
CA GLU A 98 14.94 42.04 17.65
C GLU A 98 15.13 41.80 16.14
N GLU A 99 15.89 40.76 15.84
CA GLU A 99 15.93 40.18 14.52
C GLU A 99 14.52 39.58 14.31
N SER A 100 13.69 40.28 13.57
CA SER A 100 12.39 39.81 13.14
C SER A 100 12.64 38.59 12.23
N THR A 101 12.69 37.42 12.79
CA THR A 101 12.65 36.17 12.02
C THR A 101 11.27 36.09 11.41
N GLU A 102 11.15 36.48 10.12
CA GLU A 102 9.97 36.14 9.35
C GLU A 102 9.77 34.64 9.43
N PRO A 103 8.53 34.16 9.60
CA PRO A 103 8.27 32.72 9.61
C PRO A 103 8.76 32.13 8.28
N GLY A 104 9.51 31.03 8.35
CA GLY A 104 9.97 30.31 7.15
C GLY A 104 8.80 29.90 6.25
N PRO A 105 9.09 29.44 5.01
CA PRO A 105 8.06 29.07 4.05
C PRO A 105 7.15 27.97 4.60
N SER A 106 5.85 28.05 4.30
CA SER A 106 4.89 27.00 4.65
C SER A 106 5.16 25.70 3.87
N PRO A 107 4.71 24.53 4.37
CA PRO A 107 4.81 23.29 3.61
C PRO A 107 4.20 23.36 2.21
N GLU A 108 3.14 24.14 2.05
CA GLU A 108 2.49 24.36 0.75
C GLU A 108 3.34 25.17 -0.22
N GLU A 109 3.97 26.26 0.25
CA GLU A 109 4.88 27.07 -0.57
C GLU A 109 6.11 26.26 -1.02
N VAL A 110 6.66 25.43 -0.14
CA VAL A 110 7.77 24.53 -0.50
C VAL A 110 7.31 23.48 -1.52
N ALA A 111 6.18 22.81 -1.29
CA ALA A 111 5.64 21.82 -2.21
C ALA A 111 5.35 22.43 -3.60
N GLN A 112 4.77 23.64 -3.65
CA GLN A 112 4.52 24.35 -4.90
C GLN A 112 5.82 24.67 -5.65
N ALA A 113 6.85 25.13 -4.95
CA ALA A 113 8.15 25.44 -5.55
C ALA A 113 8.85 24.20 -6.15
N TYR A 114 8.67 23.01 -5.55
CA TYR A 114 9.11 21.74 -6.14
C TYR A 114 8.27 21.37 -7.37
N LEU A 115 6.94 21.45 -7.27
CA LEU A 115 6.00 21.14 -8.36
C LEU A 115 6.31 21.97 -9.62
N ASP A 116 6.59 23.25 -9.45
CA ASP A 116 6.84 24.20 -10.57
C ASP A 116 8.12 23.84 -11.35
N ARG A 117 9.06 23.14 -10.72
CA ARG A 117 10.33 22.70 -11.33
C ARG A 117 10.27 21.34 -11.99
N MET A 118 9.23 20.55 -11.74
CA MET A 118 9.09 19.20 -12.25
C MET A 118 8.62 19.20 -13.70
N ASP A 119 9.25 18.37 -14.54
CA ASP A 119 8.73 18.05 -15.86
C ASP A 119 7.50 17.13 -15.78
N GLY A 120 6.78 16.99 -16.92
CA GLY A 120 5.54 16.25 -16.94
C GLY A 120 5.68 14.76 -16.63
N ARG A 121 6.76 14.09 -17.05
CA ARG A 121 7.00 12.68 -16.74
C ARG A 121 7.29 12.48 -15.26
N SER A 122 8.13 13.32 -14.70
CA SER A 122 8.46 13.29 -13.26
C SER A 122 7.22 13.48 -12.40
N LYS A 123 6.29 14.35 -12.79
CA LYS A 123 5.00 14.53 -12.12
C LYS A 123 4.19 13.23 -12.13
N LEU A 124 4.12 12.52 -13.25
CA LEU A 124 3.37 11.26 -13.36
C LEU A 124 4.02 10.13 -12.55
N PHE A 125 5.35 10.03 -12.52
CA PHE A 125 6.04 9.10 -11.65
C PHE A 125 5.78 9.38 -10.16
N GLN A 126 5.66 10.65 -9.75
CA GLN A 126 5.32 11.01 -8.36
C GLN A 126 3.89 10.64 -7.95
N LEU A 127 3.07 10.12 -8.85
CA LEU A 127 1.77 9.53 -8.51
C LEU A 127 1.86 8.02 -8.24
N MET A 128 3.06 7.40 -8.25
CA MET A 128 3.21 5.95 -8.23
C MET A 128 4.02 5.48 -7.02
N ILE A 129 3.50 4.51 -6.28
CA ILE A 129 4.23 3.70 -5.30
C ILE A 129 4.36 2.30 -5.90
N VAL A 130 5.59 1.79 -5.96
CA VAL A 130 5.91 0.58 -6.71
C VAL A 130 6.65 -0.45 -5.85
N LEU A 131 6.72 -1.70 -6.31
CA LEU A 131 7.62 -2.69 -5.75
C LEU A 131 9.05 -2.46 -6.25
N PRO A 132 10.10 -2.90 -5.53
CA PRO A 132 11.49 -2.84 -5.99
C PRO A 132 11.68 -3.43 -7.40
N GLU A 133 10.95 -4.49 -7.73
CA GLU A 133 10.99 -5.17 -9.02
C GLU A 133 10.55 -4.29 -10.21
N ALA A 134 9.71 -3.30 -9.96
CA ALA A 134 9.28 -2.35 -10.99
C ALA A 134 10.34 -1.28 -11.31
N ILE A 135 11.40 -1.20 -10.51
CA ILE A 135 12.56 -0.33 -10.76
C ILE A 135 13.69 -1.12 -11.40
N CYS A 136 14.03 -2.28 -10.83
CA CYS A 136 15.11 -3.14 -11.30
C CYS A 136 14.68 -4.61 -11.28
N TRP A 137 14.29 -5.14 -12.43
CA TRP A 137 13.77 -6.50 -12.57
C TRP A 137 14.82 -7.58 -12.29
N ASP A 138 16.07 -7.35 -12.73
CA ASP A 138 17.10 -8.39 -12.69
C ASP A 138 17.58 -8.72 -11.28
N ASN A 139 17.49 -7.79 -10.34
CA ASN A 139 17.90 -8.03 -8.96
C ASN A 139 17.19 -7.11 -7.95
N PRO A 140 15.94 -7.41 -7.58
CA PRO A 140 15.13 -6.56 -6.70
C PRO A 140 15.66 -6.46 -5.26
N VAL A 141 16.68 -7.26 -4.89
CA VAL A 141 17.32 -7.25 -3.57
C VAL A 141 18.61 -6.41 -3.56
N LEU A 142 19.13 -6.05 -4.72
CA LEU A 142 20.28 -5.14 -4.84
C LEU A 142 19.80 -3.70 -5.00
N VAL A 143 20.63 -2.79 -4.49
CA VAL A 143 20.47 -1.37 -4.75
C VAL A 143 20.45 -1.15 -6.27
N PRO A 144 19.38 -0.59 -6.84
CA PRO A 144 19.32 -0.34 -8.28
C PRO A 144 20.43 0.62 -8.69
N ASP A 145 20.85 0.53 -9.95
CA ASP A 145 21.71 1.56 -10.54
C ASP A 145 21.03 2.93 -10.31
N ASN A 146 21.79 3.88 -9.79
CA ASN A 146 21.32 5.24 -9.52
C ASN A 146 20.60 5.86 -10.73
N GLN A 147 20.95 5.47 -11.95
CA GLN A 147 20.32 5.95 -13.18
C GLN A 147 18.91 5.41 -13.36
N GLU A 148 18.63 4.17 -12.95
CA GLU A 148 17.29 3.56 -13.07
C GLU A 148 16.27 4.30 -12.21
N LEU A 149 16.57 4.52 -10.94
CA LEU A 149 15.66 5.21 -10.03
C LEU A 149 15.57 6.71 -10.33
N SER A 150 16.68 7.37 -10.69
CA SER A 150 16.66 8.79 -11.05
C SER A 150 15.91 9.06 -12.35
N SER A 151 15.86 8.09 -13.28
CA SER A 151 15.07 8.17 -14.51
C SER A 151 13.57 7.92 -14.29
N LYS A 152 13.21 7.29 -13.17
CA LYS A 152 11.84 6.94 -12.77
C LYS A 152 11.58 7.46 -11.35
N PRO A 153 11.46 8.80 -11.16
CA PRO A 153 11.33 9.41 -9.83
C PRO A 153 9.94 9.13 -9.23
N VAL A 154 9.70 7.89 -8.81
CA VAL A 154 8.44 7.46 -8.17
C VAL A 154 8.20 8.13 -6.82
N ALA A 155 6.94 8.17 -6.36
CA ALA A 155 6.60 8.72 -5.05
C ALA A 155 7.16 7.88 -3.91
N GLY A 156 7.17 6.56 -4.07
CA GLY A 156 7.61 5.65 -3.01
C GLY A 156 7.80 4.22 -3.49
N ILE A 157 8.29 3.38 -2.57
CA ILE A 157 8.54 1.95 -2.78
C ILE A 157 7.88 1.16 -1.64
N LEU A 158 7.07 0.16 -2.00
CA LEU A 158 6.48 -0.82 -1.09
C LEU A 158 7.38 -2.06 -1.01
N TYR A 159 7.82 -2.39 0.21
CA TYR A 159 8.62 -3.60 0.45
C TYR A 159 7.75 -4.72 0.98
N GLN A 160 7.98 -5.90 0.45
CA GLN A 160 7.36 -7.15 0.87
C GLN A 160 8.36 -8.06 1.58
N ALA A 161 7.89 -9.07 2.32
CA ALA A 161 8.76 -10.01 3.02
C ALA A 161 9.85 -10.64 2.12
N LYS A 162 9.56 -10.87 0.84
CA LYS A 162 10.52 -11.40 -0.16
C LYS A 162 11.72 -10.48 -0.41
N ASN A 163 11.60 -9.17 -0.12
CA ASN A 163 12.66 -8.19 -0.28
C ASN A 163 13.56 -8.08 0.98
N MET A 164 13.29 -8.85 2.03
CA MET A 164 13.86 -8.72 3.35
C MET A 164 14.58 -10.02 3.75
N ALA A 165 15.90 -10.07 3.60
CA ALA A 165 16.71 -11.23 3.96
C ALA A 165 17.20 -11.17 5.41
N ASP A 166 17.79 -10.06 5.81
CA ASP A 166 18.28 -9.76 7.16
C ASP A 166 18.32 -8.24 7.39
N LYS A 167 18.70 -7.82 8.60
CA LYS A 167 18.67 -6.40 9.02
C LYS A 167 19.64 -5.54 8.21
N GLU A 168 20.83 -6.03 8.02
CA GLU A 168 21.91 -5.34 7.31
C GLU A 168 21.55 -5.16 5.84
N GLN A 169 21.05 -6.21 5.18
CA GLN A 169 20.58 -6.17 3.81
C GLN A 169 19.42 -5.18 3.65
N LEU A 170 18.39 -5.27 4.51
CA LEU A 170 17.21 -4.42 4.41
C LEU A 170 17.55 -2.94 4.61
N SER A 171 18.33 -2.61 5.65
CA SER A 171 18.75 -1.22 5.90
C SER A 171 19.58 -0.66 4.74
N SER A 172 20.50 -1.47 4.21
CA SER A 172 21.34 -1.09 3.06
C SER A 172 20.50 -0.88 1.78
N LEU A 173 19.48 -1.72 1.56
CA LEU A 173 18.58 -1.62 0.42
C LEU A 173 17.73 -0.34 0.50
N VAL A 174 17.14 -0.07 1.66
CA VAL A 174 16.32 1.13 1.90
C VAL A 174 17.16 2.41 1.79
N GLU A 175 18.33 2.46 2.44
CA GLU A 175 19.27 3.60 2.35
C GLU A 175 19.70 3.82 0.89
N GLY A 176 20.03 2.74 0.17
CA GLY A 176 20.43 2.83 -1.23
C GLY A 176 19.32 3.35 -2.16
N HIS A 177 18.06 2.98 -1.95
CA HIS A 177 16.94 3.51 -2.71
C HIS A 177 16.72 5.00 -2.40
N GLN A 178 16.78 5.41 -1.13
CA GLN A 178 16.67 6.82 -0.76
C GLN A 178 17.80 7.66 -1.37
N ASP A 179 19.05 7.18 -1.30
CA ASP A 179 20.23 7.87 -1.85
C ASP A 179 20.19 8.00 -3.39
N ALA A 180 19.56 7.01 -4.06
CA ALA A 180 19.45 7.00 -5.52
C ALA A 180 18.29 7.85 -6.04
N SER A 181 17.31 8.17 -5.20
CA SER A 181 16.15 8.94 -5.60
C SER A 181 16.43 10.44 -5.69
N THR A 182 15.88 11.09 -6.73
CA THR A 182 15.97 12.55 -6.90
C THR A 182 15.07 13.32 -5.92
N LEU A 183 13.99 12.68 -5.46
CA LEU A 183 13.10 13.18 -4.42
C LEU A 183 12.95 12.10 -3.35
N PRO A 184 12.92 12.46 -2.06
CA PRO A 184 12.75 11.49 -1.00
C PRO A 184 11.52 10.61 -1.19
N LEU A 185 11.68 9.31 -0.93
CA LEU A 185 10.66 8.29 -1.14
C LEU A 185 9.77 8.10 0.08
N PHE A 186 8.51 7.80 -0.14
CA PHE A 186 7.72 7.02 0.81
C PHE A 186 8.27 5.60 0.83
N ILE A 187 8.86 5.18 1.94
CA ILE A 187 9.34 3.80 2.15
C ILE A 187 8.23 3.08 2.91
N CYS A 188 7.48 2.25 2.16
CA CYS A 188 6.20 1.71 2.58
C CYS A 188 6.29 0.24 2.97
N VAL A 189 5.46 -0.17 3.92
CA VAL A 189 5.28 -1.56 4.35
C VAL A 189 3.85 -1.80 4.80
N ASP A 190 3.41 -3.08 4.77
CA ASP A 190 2.22 -3.56 5.48
C ASP A 190 2.65 -4.12 6.83
N GLU A 191 2.63 -3.34 7.87
CA GLU A 191 2.98 -3.76 9.23
C GLU A 191 1.77 -3.55 10.17
N GLU A 192 0.66 -4.26 9.88
CA GLU A 192 -0.60 -4.13 10.62
C GLU A 192 -0.52 -4.68 12.05
N GLY A 193 0.43 -5.58 12.27
CA GLY A 193 0.45 -6.48 13.41
C GLY A 193 -0.23 -7.84 13.11
N GLY A 194 0.06 -8.85 13.92
CA GLY A 194 -0.48 -10.20 13.77
C GLY A 194 -0.07 -10.88 12.47
N ARG A 195 -1.05 -11.37 11.70
CA ARG A 195 -0.77 -12.13 10.47
C ARG A 195 -0.24 -11.29 9.30
N VAL A 196 -0.52 -9.99 9.29
CA VAL A 196 -0.01 -9.07 8.27
C VAL A 196 1.06 -8.20 8.92
N SER A 197 2.28 -8.69 8.90
CA SER A 197 3.44 -8.03 9.48
C SER A 197 4.69 -8.50 8.74
N ARG A 198 5.28 -7.64 7.92
CA ARG A 198 6.44 -8.01 7.10
C ARG A 198 7.73 -7.89 7.91
N ILE A 199 7.88 -6.80 8.65
CA ILE A 199 9.07 -6.50 9.46
C ILE A 199 9.11 -7.41 10.71
N MET A 200 8.00 -7.55 11.43
CA MET A 200 7.95 -8.41 12.61
C MET A 200 8.30 -9.87 12.28
N GLN A 201 7.77 -10.39 11.18
CA GLN A 201 7.97 -11.79 10.79
C GLN A 201 9.38 -12.07 10.26
N THR A 202 10.00 -11.13 9.56
CA THR A 202 11.33 -11.31 8.95
C THR A 202 12.46 -10.82 9.85
N MET A 203 12.28 -9.71 10.54
CA MET A 203 13.32 -9.04 11.35
C MET A 203 13.22 -9.32 12.85
N GLY A 204 12.13 -9.95 13.32
CA GLY A 204 11.93 -10.29 14.72
C GLY A 204 11.78 -9.06 15.63
N THR A 205 11.02 -8.06 15.18
CA THR A 205 10.67 -6.89 15.98
C THR A 205 9.65 -7.22 17.07
N THR A 206 9.08 -6.22 17.73
CA THR A 206 8.13 -6.43 18.84
C THR A 206 6.91 -7.21 18.38
N PRO A 207 6.58 -8.37 18.99
CA PRO A 207 5.44 -9.17 18.55
C PRO A 207 4.12 -8.49 18.94
N ILE A 208 3.44 -7.91 17.96
CA ILE A 208 2.08 -7.37 18.10
C ILE A 208 1.10 -8.41 17.55
N LYS A 209 0.07 -8.74 18.33
CA LYS A 209 -0.98 -9.69 17.91
C LYS A 209 -1.96 -9.03 16.94
N ASN A 210 -2.80 -9.84 16.27
CA ASN A 210 -3.92 -9.34 15.49
C ASN A 210 -4.78 -8.37 16.32
N MET A 211 -5.24 -7.27 15.71
CA MET A 211 -5.96 -6.18 16.37
C MET A 211 -7.21 -6.67 17.10
N TYR A 212 -7.94 -7.61 16.51
CA TYR A 212 -9.13 -8.19 17.11
C TYR A 212 -8.88 -8.84 18.47
N THR A 213 -7.69 -9.37 18.73
CA THR A 213 -7.35 -10.05 20.00
C THR A 213 -7.32 -9.11 21.18
N TYR A 214 -6.96 -7.85 20.99
CA TYR A 214 -6.90 -6.83 22.06
C TYR A 214 -8.01 -5.78 21.99
N ARG A 215 -9.07 -6.03 21.21
CA ARG A 215 -10.21 -5.12 21.11
C ARG A 215 -10.91 -4.80 22.44
N GLY A 216 -10.72 -5.66 23.44
CA GLY A 216 -11.24 -5.49 24.79
C GLY A 216 -10.37 -4.61 25.70
N ASP A 217 -9.12 -4.36 25.33
CA ASP A 217 -8.13 -3.66 26.17
C ASP A 217 -8.25 -2.12 26.06
N GLY A 218 -9.08 -1.65 25.14
CA GLY A 218 -9.41 -0.23 25.00
C GLY A 218 -8.50 0.54 24.04
N PRO A 219 -8.83 1.85 23.79
CA PRO A 219 -8.13 2.69 22.82
C PRO A 219 -6.64 2.88 23.14
N GLU A 220 -6.29 3.01 24.41
CA GLU A 220 -4.88 3.19 24.83
C GLU A 220 -3.99 2.01 24.38
N LYS A 221 -4.52 0.79 24.40
CA LYS A 221 -3.78 -0.37 23.88
C LYS A 221 -3.57 -0.31 22.37
N ALA A 222 -4.56 0.13 21.63
CA ALA A 222 -4.44 0.35 20.18
C ALA A 222 -3.38 1.42 19.88
N ARG A 223 -3.40 2.55 20.59
CA ARG A 223 -2.40 3.64 20.47
C ARG A 223 -0.97 3.13 20.75
N ILE A 224 -0.76 2.45 21.87
CA ILE A 224 0.57 1.93 22.24
C ILE A 224 1.07 0.90 21.22
N ASN A 225 0.19 0.03 20.70
CA ASN A 225 0.59 -0.95 19.70
C ASN A 225 0.98 -0.26 18.37
N ALA A 226 0.18 0.69 17.89
CA ALA A 226 0.49 1.48 16.69
C ALA A 226 1.79 2.28 16.84
N LEU A 227 2.00 2.95 18.00
CA LEU A 227 3.27 3.59 18.34
C LEU A 227 4.45 2.63 18.27
N THR A 228 4.26 1.39 18.74
CA THR A 228 5.31 0.36 18.73
C THR A 228 5.63 -0.05 17.29
N LEU A 229 4.61 -0.31 16.46
CA LEU A 229 4.79 -0.63 15.03
C LEU A 229 5.54 0.50 14.32
N ALA A 230 5.10 1.75 14.47
CA ALA A 230 5.74 2.92 13.88
C ALA A 230 7.24 3.02 14.24
N LYS A 231 7.57 2.84 15.52
CA LYS A 231 8.97 2.84 16.00
C LYS A 231 9.76 1.65 15.49
N ASP A 232 9.15 0.49 15.36
CA ASP A 232 9.84 -0.71 14.91
C ASP A 232 10.17 -0.61 13.41
N ILE A 233 9.26 -0.12 12.57
CA ILE A 233 9.53 0.07 11.14
C ILE A 233 10.58 1.17 10.89
N SER A 234 10.54 2.26 11.66
CA SER A 234 11.48 3.38 11.51
C SER A 234 12.95 2.99 11.70
N ARG A 235 13.22 1.91 12.48
CA ARG A 235 14.59 1.38 12.69
C ARG A 235 15.24 0.88 11.40
N PHE A 236 14.45 0.60 10.39
CA PHE A 236 14.90 0.11 9.07
C PHE A 236 14.73 1.16 7.97
N GLY A 237 14.43 2.42 8.34
CA GLY A 237 14.26 3.52 7.41
C GLY A 237 12.86 3.62 6.78
N PHE A 238 11.89 2.81 7.22
CA PHE A 238 10.51 2.95 6.78
C PHE A 238 9.86 4.18 7.42
N ASN A 239 9.09 4.91 6.63
CA ASN A 239 8.40 6.13 7.04
C ASN A 239 6.89 6.08 6.82
N THR A 240 6.38 5.04 6.13
CA THR A 240 4.97 4.91 5.75
C THR A 240 4.49 3.49 6.05
N ASP A 241 3.40 3.36 6.79
CA ASP A 241 2.74 2.08 7.06
C ASP A 241 1.34 2.06 6.44
N PHE A 242 1.05 0.99 5.68
CA PHE A 242 -0.31 0.75 5.21
C PHE A 242 -1.16 0.11 6.31
N ALA A 243 -1.29 0.85 7.41
CA ALA A 243 -2.09 0.60 8.59
C ALA A 243 -2.55 1.96 9.18
N PRO A 244 -3.64 2.00 9.95
CA PRO A 244 -4.43 0.91 10.51
C PRO A 244 -5.53 0.40 9.57
N VAL A 245 -5.95 -0.87 9.78
CA VAL A 245 -7.13 -1.44 9.14
C VAL A 245 -8.39 -0.83 9.76
N ALA A 246 -9.13 -0.04 8.97
CA ALA A 246 -10.37 0.61 9.40
C ALA A 246 -11.63 -0.24 9.07
N ASP A 247 -11.45 -1.37 8.39
CA ASP A 247 -12.53 -2.34 8.16
C ASP A 247 -13.07 -2.90 9.48
N VAL A 248 -14.37 -3.19 9.51
CA VAL A 248 -15.05 -3.80 10.67
C VAL A 248 -15.44 -5.24 10.32
N TRP A 249 -15.03 -6.20 11.13
CA TRP A 249 -15.37 -7.61 10.89
C TRP A 249 -16.85 -7.89 11.20
N SER A 250 -17.74 -7.29 10.40
CA SER A 250 -19.19 -7.38 10.57
C SER A 250 -19.77 -8.69 10.04
N ASN A 251 -19.09 -9.33 9.07
CA ASN A 251 -19.44 -10.65 8.57
C ASN A 251 -18.45 -11.71 9.09
N PRO A 252 -18.88 -12.66 9.97
CA PRO A 252 -18.01 -13.70 10.49
C PRO A 252 -17.42 -14.65 9.44
N GLU A 253 -18.05 -14.75 8.27
CA GLU A 253 -17.58 -15.56 7.14
C GLU A 253 -16.41 -14.88 6.38
N ASN A 254 -16.23 -13.58 6.56
CA ASN A 254 -15.12 -12.84 5.94
C ASN A 254 -13.78 -13.30 6.53
N LYS A 255 -12.97 -14.00 5.73
CA LYS A 255 -11.64 -14.48 6.12
C LYS A 255 -10.52 -13.53 5.68
N VAL A 256 -10.81 -12.62 4.75
CA VAL A 256 -9.84 -11.65 4.21
C VAL A 256 -9.48 -10.63 5.27
N ILE A 257 -10.48 -10.01 5.86
CA ILE A 257 -10.32 -9.06 6.97
C ILE A 257 -10.21 -9.83 8.30
N GLY A 258 -11.26 -10.50 8.75
CA GLY A 258 -11.21 -11.33 9.96
C GLY A 258 -10.56 -10.58 11.13
N GLU A 259 -9.59 -11.24 11.76
CA GLU A 259 -8.86 -10.71 12.93
C GLU A 259 -7.94 -9.50 12.65
N ARG A 260 -7.78 -9.07 11.40
CA ARG A 260 -7.10 -7.80 11.05
C ARG A 260 -7.93 -6.60 11.50
N ALA A 261 -9.26 -6.72 11.59
CA ALA A 261 -10.12 -5.66 12.09
C ALA A 261 -9.90 -5.38 13.57
N TYR A 262 -10.07 -4.12 13.97
CA TYR A 262 -10.02 -3.75 15.38
C TYR A 262 -11.26 -4.21 16.18
N SER A 263 -12.40 -4.45 15.53
CA SER A 263 -13.63 -4.94 16.16
C SER A 263 -14.65 -5.45 15.16
N ASP A 264 -15.65 -6.14 15.67
CA ASP A 264 -16.93 -6.49 15.04
C ASP A 264 -18.05 -5.45 15.35
N ASP A 265 -17.76 -4.47 16.20
CA ASP A 265 -18.64 -3.35 16.54
C ASP A 265 -18.09 -2.06 15.92
N PHE A 266 -18.88 -1.39 15.08
CA PHE A 266 -18.49 -0.21 14.31
C PHE A 266 -18.03 0.96 15.19
N LYS A 267 -18.73 1.22 16.31
CA LYS A 267 -18.39 2.31 17.23
C LYS A 267 -17.13 2.00 18.03
N LYS A 268 -16.93 0.72 18.37
CA LYS A 268 -15.70 0.29 19.03
C LYS A 268 -14.53 0.37 18.07
N ALA A 269 -14.68 -0.12 16.84
CA ALA A 269 -13.66 0.00 15.79
C ALA A 269 -13.26 1.46 15.58
N ALA A 270 -14.24 2.38 15.47
CA ALA A 270 -13.98 3.80 15.31
C ALA A 270 -13.05 4.37 16.39
N ARG A 271 -13.32 4.08 17.67
CA ARG A 271 -12.46 4.55 18.78
C ARG A 271 -11.07 3.93 18.79
N LEU A 272 -10.96 2.66 18.36
CA LEU A 272 -9.67 1.96 18.32
C LEU A 272 -8.83 2.44 17.13
N VAL A 273 -9.45 2.70 15.98
CA VAL A 273 -8.80 3.26 14.79
C VAL A 273 -8.34 4.71 15.05
N GLU A 274 -9.19 5.56 15.67
CA GLU A 274 -8.80 6.91 16.10
C GLU A 274 -7.52 6.87 16.94
N ALA A 275 -7.48 6.03 17.98
CA ALA A 275 -6.32 5.88 18.84
C ALA A 275 -5.09 5.27 18.14
N ALA A 276 -5.30 4.38 17.16
CA ALA A 276 -4.19 3.83 16.38
C ALA A 276 -3.53 4.89 15.48
N VAL A 277 -4.32 5.76 14.84
CA VAL A 277 -3.81 6.92 14.07
C VAL A 277 -2.94 7.81 14.98
N GLU A 278 -3.44 8.16 16.18
CA GLU A 278 -2.65 8.93 17.16
C GLU A 278 -1.32 8.23 17.50
N GLY A 279 -1.35 6.90 17.64
CA GLY A 279 -0.15 6.11 17.94
C GLY A 279 0.88 6.10 16.81
N PHE A 280 0.45 5.98 15.55
CA PHE A 280 1.33 6.08 14.37
C PHE A 280 1.99 7.45 14.28
N HIS A 281 1.22 8.52 14.47
CA HIS A 281 1.74 9.90 14.47
C HIS A 281 2.74 10.15 15.60
N GLU A 282 2.45 9.67 16.82
CA GLU A 282 3.40 9.75 17.95
C GLU A 282 4.70 9.02 17.64
N GLY A 283 4.64 7.96 16.85
CA GLY A 283 5.80 7.22 16.36
C GLY A 283 6.53 7.86 15.17
N GLY A 284 5.95 8.89 14.57
CA GLY A 284 6.50 9.60 13.42
C GLY A 284 6.28 8.90 12.07
N ALA A 285 5.34 7.95 11.98
CA ALA A 285 5.03 7.24 10.74
C ALA A 285 3.79 7.83 10.05
N ILE A 286 3.85 7.94 8.73
CA ILE A 286 2.72 8.20 7.84
C ILE A 286 1.80 6.97 7.89
N CYS A 287 0.52 7.16 8.21
CA CYS A 287 -0.44 6.08 8.37
C CYS A 287 -1.51 6.07 7.27
N THR A 288 -2.10 4.88 7.03
CA THR A 288 -3.06 4.66 5.95
C THR A 288 -4.28 3.90 6.43
N LEU A 289 -5.45 4.53 6.44
CA LEU A 289 -6.71 3.83 6.71
C LEU A 289 -7.09 2.93 5.53
N LYS A 290 -7.47 1.67 5.78
CA LYS A 290 -7.83 0.72 4.71
C LYS A 290 -8.92 -0.26 5.13
N HIS A 291 -9.76 -0.73 4.19
CA HIS A 291 -9.87 -0.47 2.75
C HIS A 291 -11.20 0.22 2.46
N PHE A 292 -11.16 1.51 2.13
CA PHE A 292 -12.39 2.29 1.89
C PHE A 292 -13.17 1.76 0.67
N PRO A 293 -14.50 1.64 0.70
CA PRO A 293 -15.45 2.11 1.72
C PRO A 293 -15.77 1.11 2.86
N GLY A 294 -15.00 0.06 3.05
CA GLY A 294 -15.16 -0.95 4.10
C GLY A 294 -15.32 -2.37 3.52
N HIS A 295 -14.34 -3.23 3.78
CA HIS A 295 -14.22 -4.59 3.23
C HIS A 295 -14.75 -5.67 4.18
N GLY A 296 -15.08 -5.33 5.43
CA GLY A 296 -15.32 -6.33 6.48
C GLY A 296 -16.65 -7.08 6.39
N ASP A 297 -17.58 -6.64 5.54
CA ASP A 297 -18.90 -7.27 5.30
C ASP A 297 -18.93 -8.19 4.07
N THR A 298 -17.91 -8.21 3.24
CA THR A 298 -17.88 -9.00 2.01
C THR A 298 -17.68 -10.49 2.27
N LEU A 299 -18.09 -11.33 1.31
CA LEU A 299 -17.83 -12.77 1.33
C LEU A 299 -16.62 -13.12 0.47
N GLU A 300 -16.46 -12.42 -0.66
CA GLU A 300 -15.43 -12.66 -1.65
C GLU A 300 -14.12 -11.97 -1.24
N ASP A 301 -13.01 -12.59 -1.64
CA ASP A 301 -11.68 -11.98 -1.57
C ASP A 301 -11.46 -11.10 -2.80
N SER A 302 -11.16 -9.82 -2.59
CA SER A 302 -10.84 -8.89 -3.67
C SER A 302 -9.51 -9.20 -4.38
N HIS A 303 -8.67 -10.08 -3.81
CA HIS A 303 -7.48 -10.61 -4.48
C HIS A 303 -7.82 -11.59 -5.61
N ASP A 304 -8.90 -12.34 -5.45
CA ASP A 304 -9.29 -13.39 -6.41
C ASP A 304 -10.44 -12.96 -7.33
N HIS A 305 -11.39 -12.15 -6.81
CA HIS A 305 -12.60 -11.72 -7.50
C HIS A 305 -12.99 -10.30 -7.07
N THR A 306 -13.91 -9.67 -7.81
CA THR A 306 -14.52 -8.41 -7.38
C THR A 306 -15.45 -8.65 -6.20
N ALA A 307 -15.01 -8.27 -5.01
CA ALA A 307 -15.82 -8.38 -3.79
C ALA A 307 -16.97 -7.35 -3.80
N MET A 308 -18.15 -7.77 -3.36
CA MET A 308 -19.36 -6.93 -3.40
C MET A 308 -19.82 -6.55 -2.00
N VAL A 309 -20.11 -5.25 -1.81
CA VAL A 309 -20.74 -4.69 -0.61
C VAL A 309 -22.22 -4.49 -0.88
N SER A 310 -23.07 -5.26 -0.20
CA SER A 310 -24.53 -5.25 -0.40
C SER A 310 -25.25 -4.11 0.32
N LYS A 311 -24.60 -3.43 1.27
CA LYS A 311 -25.17 -2.34 2.07
C LYS A 311 -25.48 -1.10 1.22
N ASN A 312 -26.56 -0.41 1.58
CA ASN A 312 -26.86 0.89 0.98
C ASN A 312 -26.12 2.02 1.67
N LEU A 313 -26.04 3.18 1.02
CA LEU A 313 -25.29 4.34 1.51
C LEU A 313 -25.72 4.78 2.92
N ALA A 314 -27.03 4.69 3.26
CA ALA A 314 -27.52 5.06 4.59
C ALA A 314 -27.03 4.09 5.69
N GLN A 315 -26.81 2.83 5.35
CA GLN A 315 -26.22 1.83 6.23
C GLN A 315 -24.71 2.09 6.36
N LEU A 316 -23.99 2.25 5.24
CA LEU A 316 -22.55 2.53 5.24
C LEU A 316 -22.19 3.74 6.10
N ARG A 317 -22.97 4.83 6.04
CA ARG A 317 -22.80 6.03 6.89
C ARG A 317 -22.94 5.77 8.38
N LYS A 318 -23.72 4.77 8.78
CA LYS A 318 -23.95 4.42 10.19
C LYS A 318 -23.02 3.33 10.69
N GLU A 319 -22.34 2.66 9.80
CA GLU A 319 -21.61 1.43 10.03
C GLU A 319 -20.15 1.59 9.53
N GLU A 320 -19.84 1.16 8.31
CA GLU A 320 -18.48 1.08 7.78
C GLU A 320 -17.74 2.41 7.74
N PHE A 321 -18.43 3.53 7.52
CA PHE A 321 -17.77 4.84 7.47
C PHE A 321 -17.36 5.37 8.84
N LEU A 322 -17.87 4.81 9.95
CA LEU A 322 -17.56 5.33 11.28
C LEU A 322 -16.06 5.24 11.63
N PRO A 323 -15.35 4.11 11.41
CA PRO A 323 -13.92 4.06 11.67
C PRO A 323 -13.10 4.98 10.75
N PHE A 324 -13.48 5.09 9.47
CA PHE A 324 -12.81 6.00 8.53
C PHE A 324 -13.00 7.46 8.97
N ALA A 325 -14.22 7.88 9.28
CA ALA A 325 -14.49 9.23 9.77
C ALA A 325 -13.73 9.55 11.07
N ALA A 326 -13.61 8.58 12.00
CA ALA A 326 -12.84 8.74 13.22
C ALA A 326 -11.34 8.87 12.95
N GLY A 327 -10.78 8.03 12.08
CA GLY A 327 -9.38 8.12 11.66
C GLY A 327 -9.06 9.41 10.89
N ILE A 328 -9.95 9.85 9.99
CA ILE A 328 -9.83 11.13 9.26
C ILE A 328 -9.80 12.30 10.27
N LYS A 329 -10.71 12.28 11.24
CA LYS A 329 -10.74 13.29 12.30
C LYS A 329 -9.48 13.29 13.17
N ALA A 330 -8.85 12.13 13.37
CA ALA A 330 -7.58 11.99 14.07
C ALA A 330 -6.37 12.43 13.22
N GLY A 331 -6.61 12.81 11.95
CA GLY A 331 -5.60 13.35 11.04
C GLY A 331 -4.91 12.30 10.16
N ALA A 332 -5.53 11.13 9.91
CA ALA A 332 -4.94 10.11 9.05
C ALA A 332 -4.42 10.70 7.73
N ASP A 333 -3.21 10.31 7.34
CA ASP A 333 -2.47 10.89 6.22
C ASP A 333 -2.94 10.37 4.87
N MET A 334 -3.26 9.07 4.83
CA MET A 334 -3.71 8.39 3.62
C MET A 334 -4.98 7.57 3.87
N VAL A 335 -5.79 7.41 2.82
CA VAL A 335 -6.88 6.43 2.77
C VAL A 335 -6.68 5.55 1.54
N MET A 336 -6.59 4.24 1.76
CA MET A 336 -6.46 3.24 0.69
C MET A 336 -7.84 2.75 0.28
N THR A 337 -8.10 2.74 -1.05
CA THR A 337 -9.37 2.23 -1.61
C THR A 337 -9.34 0.71 -1.68
N GLY A 338 -10.44 0.05 -1.35
CA GLY A 338 -10.64 -1.36 -1.68
C GLY A 338 -11.19 -1.55 -3.09
N HIS A 339 -10.87 -2.68 -3.73
CA HIS A 339 -11.43 -3.05 -5.04
C HIS A 339 -12.82 -3.66 -4.90
N LEU A 340 -13.76 -2.86 -4.38
CA LEU A 340 -15.08 -3.26 -3.95
C LEU A 340 -16.16 -2.71 -4.87
N LEU A 341 -17.08 -3.55 -5.33
CA LEU A 341 -18.29 -3.10 -6.01
C LEU A 341 -19.35 -2.76 -4.96
N VAL A 342 -19.88 -1.54 -5.00
CA VAL A 342 -20.95 -1.06 -4.12
C VAL A 342 -22.14 -0.63 -4.96
N PRO A 343 -23.02 -1.58 -5.40
CA PRO A 343 -24.05 -1.30 -6.39
C PRO A 343 -25.11 -0.28 -5.95
N SER A 344 -25.24 -0.05 -4.65
CA SER A 344 -26.12 0.97 -4.09
C SER A 344 -25.65 2.42 -4.32
N ILE A 345 -24.35 2.60 -4.65
CA ILE A 345 -23.72 3.89 -4.93
C ILE A 345 -23.31 3.97 -6.40
N ASP A 346 -22.54 3.00 -6.86
CA ASP A 346 -22.10 2.90 -8.24
C ASP A 346 -22.23 1.45 -8.71
N LYS A 347 -22.99 1.23 -9.78
CA LYS A 347 -23.27 -0.10 -10.33
C LYS A 347 -22.26 -0.53 -11.38
N GLU A 348 -21.55 0.43 -11.93
CA GLU A 348 -20.67 0.25 -13.09
C GLU A 348 -19.21 0.18 -12.68
N ASN A 349 -18.82 0.88 -11.61
CA ASN A 349 -17.45 1.01 -11.20
C ASN A 349 -17.23 0.45 -9.80
N ILE A 350 -16.11 -0.26 -9.62
CA ILE A 350 -15.59 -0.58 -8.29
C ILE A 350 -15.16 0.71 -7.58
N ALA A 351 -15.06 0.69 -6.26
CA ALA A 351 -14.76 1.87 -5.46
C ALA A 351 -13.50 2.61 -5.93
N THR A 352 -12.44 1.89 -6.31
CA THR A 352 -11.19 2.44 -6.84
C THR A 352 -11.39 3.28 -8.11
N PHE A 353 -12.44 3.01 -8.90
CA PHE A 353 -12.74 3.72 -10.15
C PHE A 353 -14.00 4.58 -10.06
N SER A 354 -14.59 4.71 -8.87
CA SER A 354 -15.85 5.43 -8.67
C SER A 354 -15.64 6.85 -8.15
N HIS A 355 -15.86 7.84 -9.00
CA HIS A 355 -15.87 9.26 -8.61
C HIS A 355 -16.86 9.53 -7.46
N LYS A 356 -18.03 8.86 -7.47
CA LYS A 356 -19.03 9.01 -6.40
C LYS A 356 -18.49 8.57 -5.04
N ILE A 357 -17.69 7.48 -5.01
CA ILE A 357 -17.17 6.95 -3.75
C ILE A 357 -15.96 7.75 -3.28
N LEU A 358 -15.03 8.06 -4.17
CA LEU A 358 -13.77 8.70 -3.77
C LEU A 358 -13.85 10.22 -3.71
N THR A 359 -14.53 10.85 -4.65
CA THR A 359 -14.64 12.31 -4.65
C THR A 359 -15.86 12.77 -3.86
N GLU A 360 -17.07 12.38 -4.24
CA GLU A 360 -18.28 12.92 -3.59
C GLU A 360 -18.43 12.46 -2.12
N ILE A 361 -18.06 11.19 -1.81
CA ILE A 361 -18.23 10.68 -0.44
C ILE A 361 -16.95 10.86 0.39
N LEU A 362 -15.81 10.31 -0.04
CA LEU A 362 -14.60 10.36 0.79
C LEU A 362 -14.02 11.78 0.88
N ARG A 363 -13.85 12.45 -0.28
CA ARG A 363 -13.25 13.79 -0.31
C ARG A 363 -14.19 14.86 0.22
N GLU A 364 -15.45 14.93 -0.30
CA GLU A 364 -16.37 16.03 -0.02
C GLU A 364 -17.23 15.77 1.23
N GLU A 365 -17.92 14.60 1.34
CA GLU A 365 -18.82 14.33 2.45
C GLU A 365 -18.06 14.03 3.77
N LEU A 366 -17.01 13.17 3.73
CA LEU A 366 -16.20 12.86 4.90
C LEU A 366 -15.08 13.87 5.16
N GLY A 367 -14.85 14.82 4.24
CA GLY A 367 -13.89 15.92 4.38
C GLY A 367 -12.44 15.47 4.42
N PHE A 368 -12.08 14.39 3.71
CA PHE A 368 -10.71 13.90 3.71
C PHE A 368 -9.80 14.76 2.82
N GLU A 369 -8.79 15.39 3.41
CA GLU A 369 -7.84 16.29 2.71
C GLU A 369 -6.51 15.61 2.38
N GLY A 370 -6.20 14.45 3.00
CA GLY A 370 -4.96 13.69 2.79
C GLY A 370 -4.90 12.97 1.42
N LEU A 371 -3.98 12.02 1.27
CA LEU A 371 -3.78 11.28 0.02
C LEU A 371 -4.75 10.10 -0.11
N ILE A 372 -5.46 10.01 -1.21
CA ILE A 372 -6.23 8.82 -1.59
C ILE A 372 -5.31 7.93 -2.44
N ILE A 373 -5.00 6.74 -1.93
CA ILE A 373 -4.17 5.74 -2.61
C ILE A 373 -5.00 4.53 -3.03
N THR A 374 -4.74 3.95 -4.19
CA THR A 374 -5.36 2.67 -4.57
C THR A 374 -4.79 1.53 -3.72
N ASP A 375 -5.53 0.43 -3.52
CA ASP A 375 -4.89 -0.86 -3.29
C ASP A 375 -4.16 -1.30 -4.57
N SER A 376 -3.39 -2.41 -4.52
CA SER A 376 -2.55 -2.82 -5.64
C SER A 376 -3.34 -3.00 -6.94
N LEU A 377 -2.98 -2.24 -7.97
CA LEU A 377 -3.62 -2.31 -9.29
C LEU A 377 -3.27 -3.60 -10.06
N GLU A 378 -2.35 -4.42 -9.55
CA GLU A 378 -2.05 -5.75 -10.09
C GLU A 378 -2.95 -6.87 -9.52
N MET A 379 -3.83 -6.56 -8.55
CA MET A 379 -4.78 -7.55 -8.01
C MET A 379 -5.78 -8.00 -9.07
N THR A 380 -6.13 -9.30 -9.04
CA THR A 380 -7.06 -9.91 -10.02
C THR A 380 -8.42 -9.21 -10.04
N GLY A 381 -8.91 -8.75 -8.88
CA GLY A 381 -10.15 -7.97 -8.79
C GLY A 381 -10.17 -6.70 -9.63
N VAL A 382 -9.00 -6.14 -9.93
CA VAL A 382 -8.83 -4.96 -10.81
C VAL A 382 -8.48 -5.38 -12.23
N THR A 383 -7.45 -6.22 -12.40
CA THR A 383 -6.91 -6.56 -13.73
C THR A 383 -7.92 -7.26 -14.64
N SER A 384 -8.93 -7.91 -14.05
CA SER A 384 -10.09 -8.47 -14.77
C SER A 384 -11.03 -7.41 -15.36
N ILE A 385 -10.96 -6.16 -14.87
CA ILE A 385 -11.81 -5.03 -15.29
C ILE A 385 -11.01 -4.04 -16.14
N SER A 386 -9.79 -3.72 -15.71
CA SER A 386 -8.90 -2.74 -16.34
C SER A 386 -7.48 -2.96 -15.84
N ALA A 387 -6.47 -2.75 -16.68
CA ALA A 387 -5.09 -2.99 -16.31
C ALA A 387 -4.15 -1.89 -16.84
N GLY A 388 -2.94 -1.81 -16.28
CA GLY A 388 -1.90 -0.90 -16.72
C GLY A 388 -2.34 0.56 -16.74
N GLY A 389 -1.98 1.29 -17.79
CA GLY A 389 -2.26 2.71 -17.93
C GLY A 389 -3.74 3.08 -17.90
N GLU A 390 -4.63 2.19 -18.38
CA GLU A 390 -6.07 2.42 -18.34
C GLU A 390 -6.62 2.39 -16.90
N ALA A 391 -6.15 1.44 -16.07
CA ALA A 391 -6.50 1.38 -14.65
C ALA A 391 -5.98 2.62 -13.91
N CYS A 392 -4.75 3.06 -14.21
CA CYS A 392 -4.17 4.29 -13.68
C CYS A 392 -5.06 5.51 -14.00
N LEU A 393 -5.46 5.66 -15.26
CA LEU A 393 -6.31 6.76 -15.71
C LEU A 393 -7.66 6.77 -14.98
N LYS A 394 -8.33 5.61 -14.92
CA LYS A 394 -9.63 5.47 -14.21
C LYS A 394 -9.53 5.84 -12.74
N ALA A 395 -8.48 5.38 -12.05
CA ALA A 395 -8.25 5.69 -10.63
C ALA A 395 -8.01 7.20 -10.41
N LEU A 396 -7.19 7.84 -11.24
CA LEU A 396 -6.94 9.28 -11.16
C LEU A 396 -8.22 10.10 -11.42
N LEU A 397 -9.03 9.71 -12.42
CA LEU A 397 -10.30 10.37 -12.72
C LEU A 397 -11.35 10.16 -11.62
N ALA A 398 -11.28 9.05 -10.90
CA ALA A 398 -12.14 8.79 -9.74
C ALA A 398 -11.78 9.63 -8.51
N GLY A 399 -10.54 10.13 -8.41
CA GLY A 399 -10.09 10.97 -7.31
C GLY A 399 -8.87 10.44 -6.55
N CYS A 400 -8.27 9.29 -6.95
CA CYS A 400 -7.02 8.82 -6.36
C CYS A 400 -5.86 9.79 -6.62
N ASP A 401 -5.01 9.98 -5.62
CA ASP A 401 -3.78 10.79 -5.72
C ASP A 401 -2.56 9.91 -5.96
N LEU A 402 -2.55 8.68 -5.42
CA LEU A 402 -1.47 7.71 -5.54
C LEU A 402 -1.98 6.39 -6.12
N LEU A 403 -1.16 5.78 -6.95
CA LEU A 403 -1.39 4.50 -7.63
C LEU A 403 -0.41 3.46 -7.06
N LEU A 404 -0.93 2.48 -6.33
CA LEU A 404 -0.11 1.43 -5.74
C LEU A 404 0.08 0.29 -6.75
N CYS A 405 1.34 -0.09 -6.97
CA CYS A 405 1.74 -1.18 -7.87
C CYS A 405 1.00 -1.13 -9.22
N PRO A 406 1.13 -0.04 -10.00
CA PRO A 406 0.46 0.04 -11.31
C PRO A 406 1.04 -0.94 -12.33
N ALA A 407 2.27 -1.42 -12.08
CA ALA A 407 3.00 -2.41 -12.87
C ALA A 407 4.11 -3.06 -12.05
N GLY A 408 4.36 -4.34 -12.28
CA GLY A 408 5.40 -5.13 -11.61
C GLY A 408 6.74 -5.20 -12.34
N GLN A 409 6.88 -4.52 -13.49
CA GLN A 409 8.10 -4.52 -14.32
C GLN A 409 8.44 -3.11 -14.78
N PRO A 410 9.76 -2.78 -14.93
CA PRO A 410 10.21 -1.44 -15.30
C PRO A 410 9.62 -0.92 -16.61
N GLU A 411 9.56 -1.76 -17.64
CA GLU A 411 9.02 -1.39 -18.95
C GLU A 411 7.51 -1.11 -18.87
N LYS A 412 6.78 -1.92 -18.10
CA LYS A 412 5.34 -1.75 -17.90
C LYS A 412 5.03 -0.49 -17.09
N LEU A 413 5.88 -0.13 -16.15
CA LEU A 413 5.77 1.12 -15.42
C LEU A 413 5.91 2.33 -16.37
N VAL A 414 6.89 2.28 -17.28
CA VAL A 414 7.08 3.30 -18.32
C VAL A 414 5.87 3.37 -19.25
N GLU A 415 5.34 2.21 -19.69
CA GLU A 415 4.13 2.14 -20.51
C GLU A 415 2.91 2.82 -19.83
N CYS A 416 2.76 2.66 -18.51
CA CYS A 416 1.70 3.33 -17.74
C CYS A 416 1.86 4.87 -17.81
N VAL A 417 3.07 5.38 -17.64
CA VAL A 417 3.36 6.82 -17.72
C VAL A 417 3.11 7.34 -19.14
N ASP A 418 3.54 6.60 -20.17
CA ASP A 418 3.33 6.98 -21.57
C ASP A 418 1.85 6.99 -21.94
N PHE A 419 1.07 6.04 -21.42
CA PHE A 419 -0.38 6.02 -21.58
C PHE A 419 -1.04 7.27 -20.95
N LEU A 420 -0.65 7.64 -19.73
CA LEU A 420 -1.16 8.83 -19.06
C LEU A 420 -0.79 10.12 -19.81
N LEU A 421 0.43 10.22 -20.34
CA LEU A 421 0.83 11.33 -21.22
C LEU A 421 -0.05 11.41 -22.46
N GLY A 422 -0.33 10.28 -23.11
CA GLY A 422 -1.26 10.20 -24.22
C GLY A 422 -2.68 10.65 -23.84
N ALA A 423 -3.17 10.20 -22.67
CA ALA A 423 -4.48 10.62 -22.15
C ALA A 423 -4.56 12.14 -21.89
N ILE A 424 -3.45 12.76 -21.46
CA ILE A 424 -3.37 14.22 -21.28
C ILE A 424 -3.39 14.91 -22.65
N GLN A 425 -2.63 14.43 -23.63
CA GLN A 425 -2.63 14.99 -25.00
C GLN A 425 -4.01 14.89 -25.66
N GLU A 426 -4.75 13.85 -25.38
CA GLU A 426 -6.13 13.63 -25.86
C GLU A 426 -7.18 14.42 -25.06
N GLY A 427 -6.79 15.13 -23.99
CA GLY A 427 -7.69 15.87 -23.11
C GLY A 427 -8.57 15.02 -22.20
N LYS A 428 -8.25 13.71 -22.03
CA LYS A 428 -8.93 12.80 -21.09
C LYS A 428 -8.52 12.99 -19.64
N LEU A 429 -7.28 13.44 -19.41
CA LEU A 429 -6.73 13.80 -18.10
C LEU A 429 -6.15 15.22 -18.21
N SER A 430 -6.38 16.07 -17.22
CA SER A 430 -5.82 17.43 -17.24
C SER A 430 -4.55 17.53 -16.39
N TRP A 431 -3.67 18.48 -16.73
CA TRP A 431 -2.51 18.79 -15.90
C TRP A 431 -2.89 19.36 -14.54
N GLU A 432 -4.04 20.06 -14.43
CA GLU A 432 -4.55 20.53 -13.14
C GLU A 432 -4.78 19.35 -12.20
N ARG A 433 -5.46 18.28 -12.68
CA ARG A 433 -5.72 17.09 -11.87
C ARG A 433 -4.44 16.38 -11.45
N VAL A 434 -3.46 16.29 -12.34
CA VAL A 434 -2.13 15.75 -12.04
C VAL A 434 -1.41 16.61 -11.00
N ASN A 435 -1.33 17.92 -11.23
CA ASN A 435 -0.65 18.86 -10.34
C ASN A 435 -1.27 18.89 -8.95
N GLU A 436 -2.60 18.81 -8.85
CA GLU A 436 -3.32 18.73 -7.57
C GLU A 436 -2.85 17.53 -6.74
N SER A 437 -2.74 16.35 -7.34
CA SER A 437 -2.25 15.15 -6.66
C SER A 437 -0.78 15.24 -6.29
N VAL A 438 0.07 15.68 -7.21
CA VAL A 438 1.51 15.84 -6.94
C VAL A 438 1.74 16.85 -5.82
N LEU A 439 0.98 17.95 -5.79
CA LEU A 439 1.07 18.95 -4.72
C LEU A 439 0.75 18.33 -3.35
N ARG A 440 -0.31 17.50 -3.24
CA ARG A 440 -0.62 16.78 -2.00
C ARG A 440 0.51 15.82 -1.60
N VAL A 441 1.09 15.09 -2.55
CA VAL A 441 2.24 14.20 -2.32
C VAL A 441 3.43 14.96 -1.76
N LEU A 442 3.82 16.05 -2.42
CA LEU A 442 4.96 16.87 -1.99
C LEU A 442 4.69 17.53 -0.63
N LYS A 443 3.48 18.04 -0.41
CA LYS A 443 3.08 18.65 0.87
C LYS A 443 3.22 17.64 2.03
N LEU A 444 2.75 16.39 1.85
CA LEU A 444 2.90 15.37 2.87
C LEU A 444 4.38 15.03 3.12
N LYS A 445 5.20 14.95 2.07
CA LYS A 445 6.65 14.76 2.21
C LYS A 445 7.33 15.89 3.01
N VAL A 446 6.91 17.14 2.82
CA VAL A 446 7.41 18.28 3.62
C VAL A 446 6.93 18.19 5.06
N GLN A 447 5.66 17.88 5.29
CA GLN A 447 5.08 17.77 6.65
C GLN A 447 5.79 16.73 7.51
N TYR A 448 6.25 15.64 6.92
CA TYR A 448 7.01 14.59 7.61
C TYR A 448 8.53 14.78 7.55
N GLY A 449 9.01 15.92 7.05
CA GLY A 449 10.44 16.23 7.00
C GLY A 449 11.22 15.37 6.01
N LEU A 450 10.55 14.66 5.10
CA LEU A 450 11.21 13.93 4.01
C LEU A 450 11.81 14.93 3.02
N ILE A 451 11.10 16.01 2.74
CA ILE A 451 11.62 17.19 2.05
C ILE A 451 11.85 18.27 3.11
N GLU A 452 13.04 18.87 3.12
CA GLU A 452 13.36 19.97 4.04
C GLU A 452 12.40 21.13 3.82
N GLN A 453 11.90 21.72 4.91
CA GLN A 453 11.00 22.88 4.87
C GLN A 453 11.79 24.16 4.55
N ALA A 454 12.41 24.16 3.37
CA ALA A 454 13.15 25.27 2.80
C ALA A 454 12.83 25.37 1.31
N LEU A 455 12.78 26.58 0.78
CA LEU A 455 12.64 26.74 -0.66
C LEU A 455 13.85 26.12 -1.34
N PRO A 456 13.65 25.30 -2.41
CA PRO A 456 14.75 24.72 -3.13
C PRO A 456 15.66 25.83 -3.68
N ALA A 457 16.99 25.66 -3.57
CA ALA A 457 17.97 26.62 -4.07
C ALA A 457 17.64 27.02 -5.50
N GLU A 458 17.78 28.32 -5.83
CA GLU A 458 17.62 28.74 -7.22
C GLU A 458 18.57 27.90 -8.10
N PRO A 459 18.11 27.41 -9.27
CA PRO A 459 19.00 26.66 -10.14
C PRO A 459 20.17 27.56 -10.48
N GLU A 460 21.39 27.13 -10.16
CA GLU A 460 22.59 27.74 -10.75
C GLU A 460 22.29 27.86 -12.24
N THR A 461 22.51 29.02 -12.83
CA THR A 461 22.02 29.51 -14.15
C THR A 461 22.40 28.64 -15.37
N THR A 462 22.67 27.39 -15.19
CA THR A 462 22.64 26.36 -16.21
C THR A 462 21.25 25.75 -16.22
N PRO A 463 20.43 25.99 -17.27
CA PRO A 463 19.20 25.23 -17.42
C PRO A 463 19.56 23.76 -17.33
N TRP A 464 18.89 23.00 -16.46
CA TRP A 464 18.94 21.55 -16.53
C TRP A 464 18.48 21.16 -17.93
N THR A 465 19.41 20.94 -18.81
CA THR A 465 19.14 20.31 -20.10
C THR A 465 19.01 18.83 -19.78
N ALA A 466 17.77 18.33 -19.80
CA ALA A 466 17.57 16.89 -19.96
C ALA A 466 18.51 16.43 -21.08
N PRO A 467 19.22 15.31 -20.90
CA PRO A 467 19.96 14.76 -22.04
C PRO A 467 18.96 14.68 -23.19
N GLU A 468 19.26 15.35 -24.30
CA GLU A 468 18.47 15.23 -25.53
C GLU A 468 18.56 13.77 -25.97
N THR A 469 17.76 12.92 -25.32
CA THR A 469 17.33 11.70 -25.95
C THR A 469 16.37 12.18 -27.05
N THR A 470 16.91 12.34 -28.24
CA THR A 470 16.11 12.42 -29.45
C THR A 470 15.29 11.13 -29.50
N TRP A 471 14.14 11.15 -28.83
CA TRP A 471 13.15 10.12 -29.01
C TRP A 471 12.60 10.32 -30.40
N THR A 472 13.10 9.56 -31.35
CA THR A 472 12.43 9.34 -32.61
C THR A 472 11.30 8.39 -32.31
N ALA A 473 10.06 8.87 -32.43
CA ALA A 473 8.89 8.01 -32.40
C ALA A 473 9.17 6.78 -33.30
N PRO A 474 8.95 5.54 -32.83
CA PRO A 474 9.01 4.41 -33.72
C PRO A 474 8.08 4.73 -34.88
N GLU A 475 8.58 4.57 -36.13
CA GLU A 475 7.75 4.73 -37.30
C GLU A 475 6.52 3.87 -37.10
N THR A 476 5.38 4.51 -36.87
CA THR A 476 4.10 3.83 -36.83
C THR A 476 3.91 3.29 -38.24
N THR A 477 4.24 2.02 -38.46
CA THR A 477 3.63 1.28 -39.58
C THR A 477 2.13 1.45 -39.40
N PRO A 478 1.41 2.05 -40.37
CA PRO A 478 -0.03 2.18 -40.22
C PRO A 478 -0.58 0.78 -39.99
N TRP A 479 -1.34 0.59 -38.91
CA TRP A 479 -2.15 -0.60 -38.71
C TRP A 479 -3.01 -0.72 -39.98
N ALA A 480 -2.69 -1.67 -40.85
CA ALA A 480 -3.61 -2.08 -41.89
C ALA A 480 -4.81 -2.68 -41.14
N ALA A 481 -5.92 -1.97 -41.15
CA ALA A 481 -7.19 -2.56 -40.72
C ALA A 481 -7.36 -3.89 -41.47
N PRO A 482 -7.76 -4.98 -40.78
CA PRO A 482 -8.06 -6.22 -41.48
C PRO A 482 -9.12 -5.89 -42.54
N GLU A 483 -8.81 -6.24 -43.79
CA GLU A 483 -9.76 -6.10 -44.89
C GLU A 483 -11.07 -6.78 -44.49
N SER A 484 -12.18 -6.07 -44.60
CA SER A 484 -13.49 -6.61 -44.32
C SER A 484 -13.73 -7.79 -45.27
N GLU A 485 -13.76 -9.01 -44.73
CA GLU A 485 -14.15 -10.21 -45.48
C GLU A 485 -15.50 -9.95 -46.15
N SER A 486 -15.59 -10.24 -47.42
CA SER A 486 -16.85 -10.11 -48.16
C SER A 486 -17.85 -11.15 -47.63
N PRO A 487 -19.18 -10.87 -47.68
CA PRO A 487 -20.20 -11.80 -47.19
C PRO A 487 -20.18 -13.21 -47.83
N ALA A 488 -19.51 -13.37 -48.95
CA ALA A 488 -19.40 -14.66 -49.64
C ALA A 488 -18.33 -15.60 -49.05
N GLU A 489 -17.34 -15.07 -48.26
CA GLU A 489 -16.31 -15.90 -47.61
C GLU A 489 -16.72 -16.38 -46.23
N ALA A 490 -17.72 -15.74 -45.60
CA ALA A 490 -18.26 -16.16 -44.32
C ALA A 490 -19.15 -17.41 -44.41
N GLU A 491 -19.85 -17.61 -45.55
CA GLU A 491 -20.70 -18.79 -45.74
C GLU A 491 -19.92 -20.09 -46.00
N SER A 492 -18.69 -20.03 -46.50
CA SER A 492 -17.89 -21.24 -46.77
C SER A 492 -17.24 -21.85 -45.52
N ARG A 493 -17.23 -21.15 -44.38
CA ARG A 493 -16.68 -21.64 -43.11
C ARG A 493 -17.71 -22.31 -42.20
N THR A 494 -18.99 -22.10 -42.44
CA THR A 494 -20.06 -22.72 -41.63
C THR A 494 -20.44 -24.12 -42.06
N GLU A 495 -20.05 -24.58 -43.25
CA GLU A 495 -20.34 -25.94 -43.73
C GLU A 495 -19.31 -27.01 -43.31
N ALA A 496 -18.18 -26.64 -42.71
CA ALA A 496 -17.10 -27.58 -42.36
C ALA A 496 -17.19 -28.12 -40.92
N TRP A 497 -18.24 -27.83 -40.16
CA TRP A 497 -18.36 -28.24 -38.75
C TRP A 497 -19.57 -29.13 -38.43
N SER A 498 -20.22 -29.72 -39.43
CA SER A 498 -21.29 -30.70 -39.22
C SER A 498 -20.87 -32.05 -39.75
N GLU A 499 -20.06 -32.80 -39.01
CA GLU A 499 -19.96 -34.27 -39.04
C GLU A 499 -18.75 -34.74 -38.23
N THR A 500 -18.92 -34.86 -36.94
CA THR A 500 -18.19 -35.87 -36.14
C THR A 500 -19.16 -36.48 -35.13
N GLU A 501 -19.46 -37.73 -35.39
CA GLU A 501 -20.37 -38.58 -34.66
C GLU A 501 -19.94 -38.72 -33.18
N VAL A 502 -20.93 -38.58 -32.27
CA VAL A 502 -20.86 -38.98 -30.85
C VAL A 502 -21.19 -40.47 -30.74
N PRO A 503 -20.34 -41.32 -30.19
CA PRO A 503 -20.73 -42.73 -29.95
C PRO A 503 -21.71 -42.79 -28.75
N SER A 504 -22.87 -43.32 -29.02
CA SER A 504 -23.89 -43.72 -28.06
C SER A 504 -23.35 -44.78 -27.08
N GLN A 505 -23.39 -44.56 -25.79
CA GLN A 505 -23.31 -45.58 -24.79
C GLN A 505 -24.71 -45.94 -24.28
N THR A 506 -24.99 -47.22 -24.42
CA THR A 506 -26.20 -47.97 -24.07
C THR A 506 -26.45 -47.99 -22.58
N GLU A 507 -27.75 -47.91 -22.27
CA GLU A 507 -28.35 -48.19 -20.96
C GLU A 507 -27.95 -49.57 -20.39
N ALA A 508 -27.65 -49.58 -19.09
CA ALA A 508 -27.78 -50.79 -18.26
C ALA A 508 -28.42 -50.41 -16.94
N GLY A 509 -29.63 -50.90 -16.77
CA GLY A 509 -30.41 -50.71 -15.57
C GLY A 509 -29.88 -51.51 -14.36
N ALA A 510 -30.17 -51.00 -13.17
CA ALA A 510 -30.24 -51.81 -11.95
C ALA A 510 -31.15 -51.14 -10.93
N GLU A 511 -32.07 -51.92 -10.54
CA GLU A 511 -33.10 -51.96 -9.54
C GLU A 511 -32.78 -51.26 -8.21
N ALA A 512 -33.82 -50.64 -7.65
CA ALA A 512 -33.95 -50.26 -6.26
C ALA A 512 -34.41 -51.47 -5.42
N PRO A 513 -34.08 -51.54 -4.13
CA PRO A 513 -34.92 -52.25 -3.18
C PRO A 513 -35.57 -51.31 -2.15
N ALA A 514 -36.77 -51.71 -1.83
CA ALA A 514 -37.75 -51.09 -1.01
C ALA A 514 -37.45 -51.06 0.49
N SER A 515 -38.14 -50.12 1.11
CA SER A 515 -38.47 -49.93 2.52
C SER A 515 -38.53 -51.13 3.43
N GLU A 516 -38.02 -51.00 4.68
CA GLU A 516 -38.72 -51.50 5.84
C GLU A 516 -38.59 -50.56 7.05
N SER A 517 -39.73 -50.32 7.63
CA SER A 517 -40.01 -49.55 8.84
C SER A 517 -39.69 -50.36 10.11
N GLY A 518 -39.14 -49.73 11.14
CA GLY A 518 -38.98 -50.33 12.45
C GLY A 518 -38.90 -49.28 13.57
N SER A 519 -40.04 -49.00 14.18
CA SER A 519 -40.23 -48.30 15.44
C SER A 519 -39.65 -49.10 16.61
N THR A 520 -38.99 -48.42 17.59
CA THR A 520 -39.27 -48.60 19.04
C THR A 520 -38.48 -47.60 19.90
N ALA A 521 -39.20 -46.95 20.71
CA ALA A 521 -39.14 -46.22 21.96
C ALA A 521 -37.95 -46.46 22.91
N ALA A 522 -37.70 -45.38 23.64
CA ALA A 522 -36.86 -45.15 24.81
C ALA A 522 -36.96 -46.19 25.98
N PRO A 523 -36.13 -46.10 27.04
CA PRO A 523 -36.21 -45.00 28.01
C PRO A 523 -34.98 -44.12 28.11
#